data_0ef3e4d7a440b2cc03947af168e85fa6
#
_entry.id   0ef3e4d7a440b2cc03947af168e85fa6
#
_cell.length_a   1.000
_cell.length_b   1.000
_cell.length_c   1.000
_cell.angle_alpha   90.00
_cell.angle_beta   90.00
_cell.angle_gamma   90.00
#
_symmetry.space_group_name_H-M   'P 1'
#
loop_
_entity.id
_entity.type
_entity.pdbx_description
1 polymer ?
#
loop_
_entity_poly.entity_id
_entity_poly.type
_entity_poly.pdbx_seq_one_letter_code
_entity_poly.pdbx_strand_id
1 'polypeptide(L)'
;MPVSRRQAAAALAALPLTLAAAGAAQAAAPVPAPASARGPGRPRREGTVFIAGDSTAAPKTAAAAPEAGWGMALPVFLGHGWTVANHAVNGRSSKSFHDEGRLAPILEAIRPGDLLLVQFGHNDEKTGDPARGTDPYTTYQDYLRRYLDGARARGARPVLITPVERRRFDADGRARPTHGEYPEAMRALAAAEDVPLVDVQAASLAEWDRLGPGGTLEIFLHLAPGEHPNHPEGKQDNTHFRPHGAVEVARMVARGLKERRLPHPGALRRLDDAVPEGVVTWPAG
;
A
#
# COMPACT_ATOMS: atom_id res chain seq x y z
N MET A 1 43.60 19.41 -58.20
CA MET A 1 44.29 18.96 -59.42
C MET A 1 44.44 17.45 -59.36
N PRO A 2 44.26 16.81 -60.45
CA PRO A 2 42.96 16.19 -60.89
C PRO A 2 43.15 14.71 -61.30
N VAL A 3 42.01 14.16 -61.83
CA VAL A 3 41.87 13.18 -62.95
C VAL A 3 41.77 11.72 -62.54
N SER A 4 40.73 11.04 -62.71
CA SER A 4 39.78 10.75 -63.80
C SER A 4 39.95 9.33 -64.40
N ARG A 5 38.80 8.75 -64.70
CA ARG A 5 38.42 7.88 -65.83
C ARG A 5 38.42 6.36 -65.57
N ARG A 6 37.29 5.78 -65.68
CA ARG A 6 36.44 5.35 -66.82
C ARG A 6 36.51 3.83 -67.09
N GLN A 7 35.30 3.25 -67.09
CA GLN A 7 34.78 2.27 -68.10
C GLN A 7 35.29 0.82 -67.97
N ALA A 8 34.49 -0.19 -68.07
CA ALA A 8 33.47 -0.48 -69.03
C ALA A 8 32.56 -1.62 -68.60
N ALA A 9 31.41 -1.66 -69.20
CA ALA A 9 30.34 -2.65 -69.10
C ALA A 9 30.70 -4.01 -69.77
N ALA A 10 30.14 -5.10 -69.25
CA ALA A 10 29.80 -6.29 -70.05
C ALA A 10 28.55 -6.96 -69.48
N ALA A 11 27.51 -6.93 -70.27
CA ALA A 11 26.26 -7.65 -70.00
C ALA A 11 26.42 -9.12 -70.39
N LEU A 12 25.97 -10.04 -69.56
CA LEU A 12 25.65 -11.41 -69.95
C LEU A 12 24.30 -11.81 -69.34
N ALA A 13 23.35 -12.05 -70.24
CA ALA A 13 22.04 -12.54 -69.95
C ALA A 13 22.10 -14.05 -69.59
N ALA A 14 21.45 -14.44 -68.51
CA ALA A 14 21.09 -15.84 -68.24
C ALA A 14 19.67 -15.96 -67.73
N LEU A 15 18.88 -16.77 -68.37
CA LEU A 15 17.49 -17.08 -68.15
C LEU A 15 17.19 -17.67 -66.75
N PRO A 16 15.97 -17.48 -66.22
CA PRO A 16 15.62 -17.97 -64.90
C PRO A 16 15.20 -19.43 -64.92
N LEU A 17 15.79 -20.24 -64.02
CA LEU A 17 15.25 -21.53 -63.64
C LEU A 17 14.22 -21.32 -62.53
N THR A 18 12.94 -21.50 -62.83
CA THR A 18 11.86 -21.50 -61.86
C THR A 18 11.88 -22.81 -61.06
N LEU A 19 12.35 -22.76 -59.82
CA LEU A 19 12.15 -23.83 -58.86
C LEU A 19 10.89 -23.51 -58.07
N ALA A 20 9.82 -24.25 -58.28
CA ALA A 20 8.60 -24.20 -57.49
C ALA A 20 8.87 -24.84 -56.11
N ALA A 21 9.05 -24.02 -55.09
CA ALA A 21 9.05 -24.44 -53.71
C ALA A 21 7.60 -24.53 -53.21
N ALA A 22 7.11 -25.76 -52.98
CA ALA A 22 5.85 -25.98 -52.29
C ALA A 22 5.99 -25.53 -50.84
N GLY A 23 5.48 -24.36 -50.52
CA GLY A 23 5.37 -23.85 -49.17
C GLY A 23 4.27 -24.61 -48.41
N ALA A 24 4.65 -25.47 -47.48
CA ALA A 24 3.72 -26.01 -46.49
C ALA A 24 3.23 -24.86 -45.64
N ALA A 25 1.97 -24.50 -45.79
CA ALA A 25 1.29 -23.57 -44.89
C ALA A 25 1.17 -24.21 -43.51
N GLN A 26 2.02 -23.86 -42.59
CA GLN A 26 1.82 -24.15 -41.17
C GLN A 26 0.61 -23.38 -40.70
N ALA A 27 -0.49 -24.06 -40.41
CA ALA A 27 -1.65 -23.49 -39.74
C ALA A 27 -1.18 -23.01 -38.36
N ALA A 28 -1.18 -21.68 -38.14
CA ALA A 28 -0.95 -21.09 -36.85
C ALA A 28 -2.05 -21.59 -35.90
N ALA A 29 -1.63 -22.15 -34.75
CA ALA A 29 -2.55 -22.51 -33.70
C ALA A 29 -3.36 -21.26 -33.26
N PRO A 30 -4.66 -21.39 -32.98
CA PRO A 30 -5.46 -20.25 -32.55
C PRO A 30 -4.90 -19.70 -31.24
N VAL A 31 -4.51 -18.44 -31.25
CA VAL A 31 -4.18 -17.68 -30.04
C VAL A 31 -5.41 -17.75 -29.13
N PRO A 32 -5.29 -18.21 -27.86
CA PRO A 32 -6.42 -18.22 -26.97
C PRO A 32 -6.93 -16.77 -26.83
N ALA A 33 -8.22 -16.59 -27.07
CA ALA A 33 -8.88 -15.30 -26.88
C ALA A 33 -8.62 -14.81 -25.45
N PRO A 34 -8.38 -13.49 -25.24
CA PRO A 34 -8.23 -12.94 -23.91
C PRO A 34 -9.50 -13.31 -23.13
N ALA A 35 -9.29 -13.88 -21.92
CA ALA A 35 -10.37 -14.30 -21.06
C ALA A 35 -11.33 -13.09 -20.92
N SER A 36 -12.56 -13.29 -21.38
CA SER A 36 -13.62 -12.28 -21.35
C SER A 36 -13.66 -11.67 -19.96
N ALA A 37 -13.51 -10.36 -19.87
CA ALA A 37 -13.74 -9.62 -18.64
C ALA A 37 -15.12 -10.04 -18.11
N ARG A 38 -15.14 -10.80 -17.02
CA ARG A 38 -16.38 -11.18 -16.36
C ARG A 38 -17.06 -9.89 -15.97
N GLY A 39 -18.28 -9.70 -16.43
CA GLY A 39 -19.13 -8.60 -16.03
C GLY A 39 -19.17 -8.46 -14.49
N PRO A 40 -19.69 -7.37 -13.92
CA PRO A 40 -19.66 -7.10 -12.50
C PRO A 40 -20.33 -8.27 -11.76
N GLY A 41 -19.49 -9.22 -11.30
CA GLY A 41 -19.92 -10.38 -10.52
C GLY A 41 -20.52 -9.89 -9.20
N ARG A 42 -21.41 -10.70 -8.62
CA ARG A 42 -21.90 -10.46 -7.24
C ARG A 42 -20.71 -10.19 -6.34
N PRO A 43 -20.79 -9.18 -5.46
CA PRO A 43 -19.69 -8.85 -4.54
C PRO A 43 -19.33 -10.11 -3.74
N ARG A 44 -18.04 -10.41 -3.74
CA ARG A 44 -17.51 -11.57 -3.01
C ARG A 44 -17.80 -11.39 -1.53
N ARG A 45 -18.40 -12.39 -0.91
CA ARG A 45 -18.77 -12.33 0.52
C ARG A 45 -17.60 -12.63 1.45
N GLU A 46 -16.51 -13.12 0.92
CA GLU A 46 -15.30 -13.53 1.65
C GLU A 46 -14.04 -13.14 0.88
N GLY A 47 -12.93 -13.01 1.57
CA GLY A 47 -11.64 -12.68 0.97
C GLY A 47 -10.61 -12.28 2.00
N THR A 48 -9.45 -11.86 1.51
CA THR A 48 -8.35 -11.40 2.34
C THR A 48 -8.04 -9.94 2.05
N VAL A 49 -7.82 -9.19 3.11
CA VAL A 49 -7.27 -7.84 3.09
C VAL A 49 -5.77 -7.96 3.37
N PHE A 50 -4.95 -7.80 2.35
CA PHE A 50 -3.50 -7.73 2.48
C PHE A 50 -3.09 -6.30 2.82
N ILE A 51 -2.09 -6.14 3.70
CA ILE A 51 -1.55 -4.84 4.07
C ILE A 51 -0.06 -4.81 3.72
N ALA A 52 0.33 -3.89 2.84
CA ALA A 52 1.71 -3.46 2.64
C ALA A 52 1.88 -2.08 3.28
N GLY A 53 2.83 -1.95 4.21
CA GLY A 53 2.97 -0.71 4.97
C GLY A 53 4.19 -0.68 5.88
N ASP A 54 4.26 0.36 6.67
CA ASP A 54 5.35 0.65 7.61
C ASP A 54 5.02 0.26 9.06
N SER A 55 5.77 0.82 10.02
CA SER A 55 5.63 0.52 11.45
C SER A 55 4.28 0.90 12.04
N THR A 56 3.57 1.86 11.46
CA THR A 56 2.26 2.29 11.97
C THR A 56 1.17 1.25 11.71
N ALA A 57 1.35 0.39 10.69
CA ALA A 57 0.46 -0.72 10.36
C ALA A 57 0.96 -2.08 10.83
N ALA A 58 2.28 -2.24 11.04
CA ALA A 58 2.95 -3.51 11.21
C ALA A 58 2.48 -4.29 12.46
N PRO A 59 2.48 -5.64 12.38
CA PRO A 59 2.34 -6.46 13.57
C PRO A 59 3.52 -6.23 14.52
N LYS A 60 3.26 -6.35 15.82
CA LYS A 60 4.26 -6.23 16.88
C LYS A 60 4.31 -7.53 17.68
N THR A 61 5.49 -7.86 18.19
CA THR A 61 5.68 -8.99 19.10
C THR A 61 5.45 -8.58 20.57
N ALA A 62 5.36 -9.55 21.47
CA ALA A 62 5.20 -9.30 22.89
C ALA A 62 6.31 -8.41 23.48
N ALA A 63 7.53 -8.47 22.93
CA ALA A 63 8.65 -7.63 23.36
C ALA A 63 8.45 -6.12 23.03
N ALA A 64 7.62 -5.81 22.05
CA ALA A 64 7.30 -4.42 21.67
C ALA A 64 6.05 -3.88 22.40
N ALA A 65 5.30 -4.74 23.11
CA ALA A 65 4.07 -4.31 23.81
C ALA A 65 4.39 -3.14 24.77
N PRO A 66 3.49 -2.16 24.91
CA PRO A 66 2.14 -2.05 24.34
C PRO A 66 2.10 -1.36 22.96
N GLU A 67 3.25 -1.20 22.26
CA GLU A 67 3.24 -0.68 20.90
C GLU A 67 2.38 -1.56 19.98
N ALA A 68 1.50 -0.95 19.19
CA ALA A 68 0.60 -1.65 18.30
C ALA A 68 0.52 -0.96 16.93
N GLY A 69 0.43 -1.74 15.85
CA GLY A 69 0.11 -1.22 14.53
C GLY A 69 -1.40 -1.33 14.24
N TRP A 70 -1.96 -0.39 13.48
CA TRP A 70 -3.40 -0.39 13.17
C TRP A 70 -3.85 -1.67 12.43
N GLY A 71 -2.95 -2.30 11.69
CA GLY A 71 -3.25 -3.57 11.00
C GLY A 71 -3.52 -4.73 11.96
N MET A 72 -3.07 -4.67 13.23
CA MET A 72 -3.40 -5.64 14.27
C MET A 72 -4.87 -5.51 14.73
N ALA A 73 -5.41 -4.30 14.70
CA ALA A 73 -6.79 -4.02 15.12
C ALA A 73 -7.81 -4.13 13.97
N LEU A 74 -7.38 -4.06 12.70
CA LEU A 74 -8.28 -4.07 11.55
C LEU A 74 -9.24 -5.28 11.49
N PRO A 75 -8.86 -6.51 11.89
CA PRO A 75 -9.76 -7.66 11.88
C PRO A 75 -11.07 -7.46 12.65
N VAL A 76 -11.07 -6.61 13.68
CA VAL A 76 -12.26 -6.30 14.51
C VAL A 76 -13.36 -5.64 13.69
N PHE A 77 -12.98 -4.87 12.70
CA PHE A 77 -13.89 -4.12 11.83
C PHE A 77 -14.33 -4.91 10.59
N LEU A 78 -13.77 -6.10 10.37
CA LEU A 78 -14.16 -6.96 9.25
C LEU A 78 -15.26 -7.93 9.66
N GLY A 79 -16.25 -8.08 8.79
CA GLY A 79 -17.33 -9.03 8.94
C GLY A 79 -16.90 -10.46 8.60
N HIS A 80 -17.86 -11.37 8.78
CA HIS A 80 -17.63 -12.79 8.56
C HIS A 80 -17.13 -13.08 7.13
N GLY A 81 -16.15 -13.97 7.01
CA GLY A 81 -15.57 -14.36 5.73
C GLY A 81 -14.42 -13.46 5.25
N TRP A 82 -14.10 -12.37 5.96
CA TRP A 82 -12.94 -11.52 5.65
C TRP A 82 -11.82 -11.67 6.68
N THR A 83 -10.60 -11.85 6.20
CA THR A 83 -9.39 -11.98 7.02
C THR A 83 -8.38 -10.89 6.69
N VAL A 84 -7.39 -10.71 7.56
CA VAL A 84 -6.27 -9.78 7.34
C VAL A 84 -4.97 -10.55 7.24
N ALA A 85 -4.21 -10.31 6.18
CA ALA A 85 -2.82 -10.73 6.02
C ALA A 85 -1.95 -9.47 6.10
N ASN A 86 -1.44 -9.19 7.30
CA ASN A 86 -0.64 -8.01 7.56
C ASN A 86 0.84 -8.27 7.28
N HIS A 87 1.34 -7.76 6.16
CA HIS A 87 2.74 -7.85 5.72
C HIS A 87 3.53 -6.57 6.01
N ALA A 88 2.95 -5.57 6.67
CA ALA A 88 3.64 -4.33 6.99
C ALA A 88 4.87 -4.59 7.88
N VAL A 89 5.93 -3.81 7.69
CA VAL A 89 7.21 -3.99 8.38
C VAL A 89 7.76 -2.67 8.88
N ASN A 90 8.22 -2.68 10.15
CA ASN A 90 8.79 -1.51 10.80
C ASN A 90 9.92 -0.88 9.97
N GLY A 91 9.87 0.45 9.83
CA GLY A 91 10.94 1.25 9.22
C GLY A 91 11.01 1.20 7.69
N ARG A 92 10.05 0.56 7.01
CA ARG A 92 10.05 0.45 5.54
C ARG A 92 9.32 1.62 4.90
N SER A 93 9.90 2.12 3.83
CA SER A 93 9.28 3.03 2.87
C SER A 93 8.65 2.22 1.73
N SER A 94 7.90 2.86 0.85
CA SER A 94 7.40 2.24 -0.39
C SER A 94 8.56 1.62 -1.20
N LYS A 95 9.69 2.33 -1.25
CA LYS A 95 10.91 1.90 -1.91
C LYS A 95 11.55 0.68 -1.23
N SER A 96 11.93 0.79 0.05
CA SER A 96 12.67 -0.27 0.72
C SER A 96 11.85 -1.55 0.89
N PHE A 97 10.53 -1.45 1.12
CA PHE A 97 9.64 -2.62 1.16
C PHE A 97 9.66 -3.38 -0.17
N HIS A 98 9.60 -2.67 -1.29
CA HIS A 98 9.69 -3.25 -2.62
C HIS A 98 11.07 -3.85 -2.90
N ASP A 99 12.13 -3.08 -2.69
CA ASP A 99 13.50 -3.44 -3.05
C ASP A 99 14.04 -4.62 -2.21
N GLU A 100 13.50 -4.81 -1.00
CA GLU A 100 13.74 -6.00 -0.16
C GLU A 100 12.92 -7.22 -0.60
N GLY A 101 12.16 -7.15 -1.71
CA GLY A 101 11.37 -8.26 -2.22
C GLY A 101 10.10 -8.57 -1.41
N ARG A 102 9.68 -7.68 -0.48
CA ARG A 102 8.55 -7.93 0.43
C ARG A 102 7.19 -7.88 -0.25
N LEU A 103 7.09 -7.29 -1.43
CA LEU A 103 5.86 -7.32 -2.23
C LEU A 103 5.62 -8.70 -2.86
N ALA A 104 6.67 -9.45 -3.19
CA ALA A 104 6.55 -10.74 -3.88
C ALA A 104 5.67 -11.76 -3.14
N PRO A 105 5.85 -12.06 -1.84
CA PRO A 105 4.99 -13.01 -1.12
C PRO A 105 3.52 -12.57 -1.06
N ILE A 106 3.23 -11.25 -1.03
CA ILE A 106 1.87 -10.75 -1.15
C ILE A 106 1.28 -11.13 -2.51
N LEU A 107 2.02 -10.86 -3.59
CA LEU A 107 1.57 -11.15 -4.96
C LEU A 107 1.46 -12.65 -5.27
N GLU A 108 2.18 -13.49 -4.56
CA GLU A 108 2.04 -14.96 -4.64
C GLU A 108 0.77 -15.46 -3.96
N ALA A 109 0.40 -14.82 -2.83
CA ALA A 109 -0.73 -15.25 -2.02
C ALA A 109 -2.07 -14.63 -2.45
N ILE A 110 -2.07 -13.38 -2.92
CA ILE A 110 -3.27 -12.61 -3.24
C ILE A 110 -4.07 -13.24 -4.41
N ARG A 111 -5.39 -13.20 -4.34
CA ARG A 111 -6.31 -13.82 -5.31
C ARG A 111 -7.29 -12.78 -5.86
N PRO A 112 -7.93 -13.09 -7.02
CA PRO A 112 -8.96 -12.21 -7.58
C PRO A 112 -10.05 -11.89 -6.56
N GLY A 113 -10.33 -10.59 -6.38
CA GLY A 113 -11.32 -10.07 -5.44
C GLY A 113 -10.81 -9.78 -4.03
N ASP A 114 -9.58 -10.14 -3.68
CA ASP A 114 -8.91 -9.67 -2.47
C ASP A 114 -8.57 -8.17 -2.56
N LEU A 115 -8.26 -7.57 -1.42
CA LEU A 115 -7.79 -6.19 -1.35
C LEU A 115 -6.29 -6.14 -1.03
N LEU A 116 -5.57 -5.21 -1.65
CA LEU A 116 -4.24 -4.80 -1.22
C LEU A 116 -4.29 -3.37 -0.71
N LEU A 117 -4.20 -3.18 0.61
CA LEU A 117 -4.06 -1.87 1.24
C LEU A 117 -2.59 -1.47 1.24
N VAL A 118 -2.28 -0.29 0.70
CA VAL A 118 -0.91 0.22 0.57
C VAL A 118 -0.79 1.52 1.33
N GLN A 119 -0.02 1.52 2.43
CA GLN A 119 0.22 2.70 3.27
C GLN A 119 1.71 2.90 3.53
N PHE A 120 2.26 3.95 2.96
CA PHE A 120 3.64 4.39 3.15
C PHE A 120 3.71 5.91 3.20
N GLY A 121 4.85 6.45 3.64
CA GLY A 121 5.13 7.88 3.74
C GLY A 121 6.15 8.19 4.83
N HIS A 122 5.95 7.67 6.06
CA HIS A 122 6.79 7.95 7.24
C HIS A 122 8.30 7.70 7.04
N ASN A 123 8.67 6.80 6.15
CA ASN A 123 10.05 6.50 5.86
C ASN A 123 10.49 6.97 4.47
N ASP A 124 9.56 7.19 3.56
CA ASP A 124 9.77 7.78 2.25
C ASP A 124 10.31 9.20 2.38
N GLU A 125 9.82 9.97 3.34
CA GLU A 125 10.28 11.34 3.65
C GLU A 125 11.70 11.44 4.22
N LYS A 126 12.35 10.32 4.51
CA LYS A 126 13.75 10.28 4.94
C LYS A 126 14.70 10.42 3.75
N THR A 127 14.61 11.53 3.05
CA THR A 127 15.33 11.77 1.77
C THR A 127 16.85 11.70 1.88
N GLY A 128 17.41 11.89 3.08
CA GLY A 128 18.83 11.68 3.35
C GLY A 128 19.26 10.21 3.47
N ASP A 129 18.33 9.28 3.46
CA ASP A 129 18.59 7.83 3.49
C ASP A 129 18.31 7.23 2.10
N PRO A 130 19.34 6.90 1.30
CA PRO A 130 19.15 6.42 -0.07
C PRO A 130 18.43 5.07 -0.15
N ALA A 131 18.39 4.29 0.93
CA ALA A 131 17.67 3.03 0.95
C ALA A 131 16.15 3.23 1.10
N ARG A 132 15.71 4.33 1.74
CA ARG A 132 14.31 4.58 2.06
C ARG A 132 13.73 5.82 1.38
N GLY A 133 14.54 6.88 1.28
CA GLY A 133 14.09 8.16 0.78
C GLY A 133 13.58 8.10 -0.66
N THR A 134 12.52 8.85 -0.92
CA THR A 134 11.91 9.03 -2.23
C THR A 134 11.57 10.50 -2.45
N ASP A 135 11.27 10.88 -3.69
CA ASP A 135 10.68 12.16 -4.02
C ASP A 135 9.17 11.99 -4.20
N PRO A 136 8.33 12.87 -3.64
CA PRO A 136 6.87 12.69 -3.59
C PRO A 136 6.21 12.46 -4.95
N TYR A 137 6.53 13.26 -5.95
CA TYR A 137 5.84 13.26 -7.25
C TYR A 137 6.52 12.40 -8.32
N THR A 138 7.70 11.86 -8.04
CA THR A 138 8.44 10.97 -8.95
C THR A 138 8.60 9.59 -8.36
N THR A 139 9.71 9.32 -7.67
CA THR A 139 10.07 7.97 -7.21
C THR A 139 9.06 7.38 -6.22
N TYR A 140 8.43 8.18 -5.34
CA TYR A 140 7.37 7.69 -4.47
C TYR A 140 6.17 7.15 -5.24
N GLN A 141 5.67 7.95 -6.20
CA GLN A 141 4.57 7.51 -7.05
C GLN A 141 4.96 6.30 -7.91
N ASP A 142 6.21 6.24 -8.42
CA ASP A 142 6.68 5.12 -9.23
C ASP A 142 6.73 3.82 -8.42
N TYR A 143 7.17 3.89 -7.15
CA TYR A 143 7.11 2.72 -6.27
C TYR A 143 5.67 2.32 -5.96
N LEU A 144 4.78 3.27 -5.66
CA LEU A 144 3.36 2.96 -5.41
C LEU A 144 2.70 2.29 -6.61
N ARG A 145 2.98 2.73 -7.86
CA ARG A 145 2.47 2.07 -9.08
C ARG A 145 2.80 0.58 -9.12
N ARG A 146 4.00 0.16 -8.67
CA ARG A 146 4.37 -1.25 -8.65
C ARG A 146 3.45 -2.11 -7.78
N TYR A 147 2.96 -1.56 -6.66
CA TYR A 147 1.95 -2.22 -5.82
C TYR A 147 0.60 -2.29 -6.52
N LEU A 148 0.19 -1.20 -7.17
CA LEU A 148 -1.07 -1.12 -7.89
C LEU A 148 -1.11 -2.13 -9.04
N ASP A 149 -0.08 -2.11 -9.88
CA ASP A 149 0.04 -2.98 -11.05
C ASP A 149 0.16 -4.46 -10.65
N GLY A 150 0.96 -4.74 -9.61
CA GLY A 150 1.11 -6.09 -9.07
C GLY A 150 -0.23 -6.67 -8.60
N ALA A 151 -1.02 -5.90 -7.85
CA ALA A 151 -2.35 -6.32 -7.38
C ALA A 151 -3.33 -6.50 -8.55
N ARG A 152 -3.38 -5.54 -9.48
CA ARG A 152 -4.24 -5.59 -10.67
C ARG A 152 -3.95 -6.81 -11.54
N ALA A 153 -2.66 -7.12 -11.75
CA ALA A 153 -2.23 -8.29 -12.51
C ALA A 153 -2.71 -9.63 -11.90
N ARG A 154 -3.03 -9.65 -10.61
CA ARG A 154 -3.59 -10.81 -9.88
C ARG A 154 -5.11 -10.75 -9.75
N GLY A 155 -5.77 -9.77 -10.37
CA GLY A 155 -7.22 -9.57 -10.26
C GLY A 155 -7.68 -9.08 -8.89
N ALA A 156 -6.75 -8.65 -8.04
CA ALA A 156 -7.02 -8.03 -6.75
C ALA A 156 -7.28 -6.52 -6.91
N ARG A 157 -7.85 -5.91 -5.88
CA ARG A 157 -8.19 -4.49 -5.87
C ARG A 157 -7.22 -3.73 -4.97
N PRO A 158 -6.30 -2.93 -5.52
CA PRO A 158 -5.45 -2.07 -4.71
C PRO A 158 -6.24 -0.90 -4.15
N VAL A 159 -5.85 -0.47 -2.95
CA VAL A 159 -6.37 0.70 -2.25
C VAL A 159 -5.19 1.47 -1.68
N LEU A 160 -5.04 2.73 -2.03
CA LEU A 160 -4.05 3.60 -1.42
C LEU A 160 -4.59 4.16 -0.10
N ILE A 161 -3.72 4.24 0.90
CA ILE A 161 -4.03 4.81 2.21
C ILE A 161 -2.97 5.87 2.51
N THR A 162 -3.39 7.13 2.65
CA THR A 162 -2.45 8.20 3.02
C THR A 162 -1.83 7.91 4.39
N PRO A 163 -0.56 8.31 4.64
CA PRO A 163 0.08 8.09 5.93
C PRO A 163 -0.71 8.78 7.05
N VAL A 164 -0.86 8.10 8.18
CA VAL A 164 -1.49 8.67 9.37
C VAL A 164 -0.61 9.75 9.98
N GLU A 165 -1.18 10.85 10.46
CA GLU A 165 -0.42 11.96 11.03
C GLU A 165 0.25 11.60 12.35
N ARG A 166 1.45 12.14 12.57
CA ARG A 166 2.11 12.10 13.86
C ARG A 166 1.42 13.04 14.85
N ARG A 167 1.68 12.83 16.13
CA ARG A 167 1.29 13.77 17.19
C ARG A 167 2.18 15.01 17.14
N ARG A 168 1.68 16.05 16.49
CA ARG A 168 2.35 17.36 16.41
C ARG A 168 1.32 18.47 16.49
N PHE A 169 1.58 19.43 17.36
CA PHE A 169 0.71 20.58 17.60
C PHE A 169 1.52 21.87 17.50
N ASP A 170 0.83 22.95 17.14
CA ASP A 170 1.36 24.30 17.27
C ASP A 170 1.15 24.88 18.69
N ALA A 171 1.54 26.14 18.87
CA ALA A 171 1.42 26.83 20.15
C ALA A 171 -0.04 27.04 20.61
N ASP A 172 -0.99 27.05 19.67
CA ASP A 172 -2.42 27.18 19.93
C ASP A 172 -3.11 25.84 20.19
N GLY A 173 -2.33 24.74 20.19
CA GLY A 173 -2.84 23.39 20.41
C GLY A 173 -3.54 22.78 19.21
N ARG A 174 -3.35 23.32 18.02
CA ARG A 174 -3.91 22.76 16.78
C ARG A 174 -2.98 21.73 16.17
N ALA A 175 -3.55 20.62 15.69
CA ALA A 175 -2.81 19.57 15.01
C ALA A 175 -2.17 20.09 13.71
N ARG A 176 -0.94 19.67 13.45
CA ARG A 176 -0.15 20.12 12.28
C ARG A 176 0.25 18.95 11.39
N PRO A 177 0.14 19.13 10.06
CA PRO A 177 0.61 18.13 9.10
C PRO A 177 2.10 17.83 9.27
N THR A 178 2.50 16.57 9.11
CA THR A 178 3.87 16.11 9.37
C THR A 178 4.54 15.39 8.20
N HIS A 179 3.83 15.16 7.09
CA HIS A 179 4.29 14.34 5.97
C HIS A 179 4.63 15.13 4.70
N GLY A 180 4.77 16.48 4.80
CA GLY A 180 5.07 17.31 3.63
C GLY A 180 4.11 17.04 2.48
N GLU A 181 4.64 16.81 1.29
CA GLU A 181 3.87 16.63 0.05
C GLU A 181 3.47 15.17 -0.23
N TYR A 182 3.90 14.20 0.57
CA TYR A 182 3.63 12.78 0.31
C TYR A 182 2.14 12.43 0.27
N PRO A 183 1.28 12.93 1.19
CA PRO A 183 -0.17 12.67 1.10
C PRO A 183 -0.79 13.23 -0.17
N GLU A 184 -0.39 14.44 -0.58
CA GLU A 184 -0.89 15.07 -1.80
C GLU A 184 -0.44 14.33 -3.06
N ALA A 185 0.82 13.93 -3.11
CA ALA A 185 1.35 13.10 -4.20
C ALA A 185 0.60 11.75 -4.31
N MET A 186 0.22 11.13 -3.17
CA MET A 186 -0.58 9.91 -3.18
C MET A 186 -2.01 10.16 -3.66
N ARG A 187 -2.65 11.28 -3.28
CA ARG A 187 -3.97 11.68 -3.79
C ARG A 187 -3.94 11.90 -5.30
N ALA A 188 -2.92 12.62 -5.79
CA ALA A 188 -2.73 12.85 -7.22
C ALA A 188 -2.56 11.54 -7.99
N LEU A 189 -1.76 10.61 -7.46
CA LEU A 189 -1.59 9.28 -8.05
C LEU A 189 -2.90 8.50 -8.06
N ALA A 190 -3.64 8.49 -6.95
CA ALA A 190 -4.92 7.79 -6.85
C ALA A 190 -5.92 8.26 -7.90
N ALA A 191 -5.98 9.58 -8.12
CA ALA A 191 -6.84 10.18 -9.14
C ALA A 191 -6.38 9.84 -10.57
N ALA A 192 -5.07 9.89 -10.84
CA ALA A 192 -4.50 9.58 -12.14
C ALA A 192 -4.67 8.11 -12.55
N GLU A 193 -4.59 7.20 -11.57
CA GLU A 193 -4.67 5.75 -11.76
C GLU A 193 -6.09 5.18 -11.57
N ASP A 194 -7.08 6.02 -11.29
CA ASP A 194 -8.45 5.60 -10.93
C ASP A 194 -8.46 4.50 -9.85
N VAL A 195 -7.71 4.74 -8.76
CA VAL A 195 -7.58 3.82 -7.63
C VAL A 195 -8.30 4.37 -6.41
N PRO A 196 -9.06 3.55 -5.68
CA PRO A 196 -9.65 3.97 -4.42
C PRO A 196 -8.57 4.45 -3.43
N LEU A 197 -8.84 5.59 -2.79
CA LEU A 197 -7.97 6.15 -1.76
C LEU A 197 -8.77 6.30 -0.46
N VAL A 198 -8.18 5.86 0.65
CA VAL A 198 -8.64 6.14 2.01
C VAL A 198 -7.74 7.23 2.59
N ASP A 199 -8.31 8.38 2.87
CA ASP A 199 -7.57 9.55 3.33
C ASP A 199 -7.43 9.57 4.86
N VAL A 200 -6.54 8.71 5.36
CA VAL A 200 -6.27 8.61 6.81
C VAL A 200 -5.51 9.84 7.30
N GLN A 201 -4.72 10.50 6.45
CA GLN A 201 -4.03 11.73 6.80
C GLN A 201 -5.03 12.82 7.20
N ALA A 202 -6.03 13.08 6.37
CA ALA A 202 -7.06 14.06 6.67
C ALA A 202 -7.91 13.66 7.89
N ALA A 203 -8.28 12.38 8.00
CA ALA A 203 -9.07 11.86 9.11
C ALA A 203 -8.33 11.96 10.45
N SER A 204 -7.05 11.58 10.48
CA SER A 204 -6.24 11.64 11.70
C SER A 204 -5.93 13.08 12.10
N LEU A 205 -5.64 13.97 11.15
CA LEU A 205 -5.41 15.39 11.44
C LEU A 205 -6.64 16.00 12.11
N ALA A 206 -7.84 15.75 11.59
CA ALA A 206 -9.09 16.24 12.17
C ALA A 206 -9.35 15.66 13.57
N GLU A 207 -9.05 14.37 13.77
CA GLU A 207 -9.24 13.72 15.07
C GLU A 207 -8.21 14.19 16.11
N TRP A 208 -6.95 14.37 15.70
CA TRP A 208 -5.92 14.91 16.60
C TRP A 208 -6.25 16.35 17.01
N ASP A 209 -6.78 17.15 16.07
CA ASP A 209 -7.23 18.52 16.39
C ASP A 209 -8.39 18.50 17.39
N ARG A 210 -9.34 17.60 17.24
CA ARG A 210 -10.48 17.41 18.15
C ARG A 210 -10.06 16.95 19.55
N LEU A 211 -9.11 16.00 19.63
CA LEU A 211 -8.61 15.45 20.90
C LEU A 211 -7.67 16.42 21.62
N GLY A 212 -6.96 17.24 20.87
CA GLY A 212 -5.94 18.14 21.36
C GLY A 212 -4.69 17.45 21.91
N PRO A 213 -3.72 18.23 22.41
CA PRO A 213 -2.45 17.71 22.91
C PRO A 213 -2.60 16.71 24.06
N GLY A 214 -3.58 16.90 24.95
CA GLY A 214 -3.82 16.00 26.09
C GLY A 214 -4.44 14.69 25.68
N GLY A 215 -5.54 14.72 24.92
CA GLY A 215 -6.28 13.51 24.53
C GLY A 215 -5.49 12.59 23.61
N THR A 216 -4.59 13.14 22.80
CA THR A 216 -3.74 12.32 21.90
C THR A 216 -2.65 11.52 22.63
N LEU A 217 -2.40 11.75 23.92
CA LEU A 217 -1.50 10.91 24.72
C LEU A 217 -2.03 9.46 24.84
N GLU A 218 -3.35 9.27 24.82
CA GLU A 218 -3.98 7.95 24.85
C GLU A 218 -3.94 7.23 23.47
N ILE A 219 -3.65 7.96 22.41
CA ILE A 219 -3.49 7.42 21.06
C ILE A 219 -2.08 6.93 20.83
N PHE A 220 -1.11 7.78 21.14
CA PHE A 220 0.31 7.53 20.86
C PHE A 220 1.01 6.82 22.01
N LEU A 221 2.17 6.23 21.74
CA LEU A 221 2.93 5.44 22.71
C LEU A 221 3.62 6.36 23.73
N HIS A 222 2.81 6.93 24.60
CA HIS A 222 3.24 7.70 25.75
C HIS A 222 2.97 6.89 27.02
N LEU A 223 4.03 6.57 27.77
CA LEU A 223 3.99 5.75 28.98
C LEU A 223 4.74 6.49 30.08
N ALA A 224 4.18 6.50 31.27
CA ALA A 224 4.89 6.95 32.47
C ALA A 224 5.95 5.90 32.89
N PRO A 225 7.00 6.30 33.63
CA PRO A 225 7.92 5.36 34.26
C PRO A 225 7.16 4.32 35.10
N GLY A 226 7.47 3.04 34.90
CA GLY A 226 6.84 1.91 35.59
C GLY A 226 5.45 1.51 35.08
N GLU A 227 4.88 2.19 34.09
CA GLU A 227 3.56 1.85 33.55
C GLU A 227 3.54 0.53 32.79
N HIS A 228 4.63 0.17 32.12
CA HIS A 228 4.72 -1.09 31.37
C HIS A 228 6.10 -1.76 31.54
N PRO A 229 6.16 -3.08 31.76
CA PRO A 229 7.43 -3.78 32.03
C PRO A 229 8.45 -3.69 30.88
N ASN A 230 8.00 -3.60 29.63
CA ASN A 230 8.89 -3.42 28.47
C ASN A 230 9.48 -2.00 28.35
N HIS A 231 8.94 -1.04 29.12
CA HIS A 231 9.37 0.36 29.12
C HIS A 231 9.46 0.88 30.57
N PRO A 232 10.36 0.35 31.40
CA PRO A 232 10.43 0.69 32.82
C PRO A 232 10.71 2.19 33.05
N GLU A 233 11.44 2.85 32.14
CA GLU A 233 11.73 4.29 32.17
C GLU A 233 10.63 5.15 31.54
N GLY A 234 9.51 4.54 31.13
CA GLY A 234 8.48 5.19 30.33
C GLY A 234 8.84 5.31 28.84
N LYS A 235 7.97 5.91 28.07
CA LYS A 235 8.15 6.14 26.63
C LYS A 235 7.48 7.44 26.22
N GLN A 236 8.07 8.17 25.28
CA GLN A 236 7.46 9.31 24.62
C GLN A 236 7.66 9.18 23.11
N ASP A 237 6.65 8.67 22.43
CA ASP A 237 6.70 8.43 20.98
C ASP A 237 5.47 9.08 20.33
N ASN A 238 5.72 10.03 19.45
CA ASN A 238 4.71 10.81 18.75
C ASN A 238 4.33 10.20 17.38
N THR A 239 4.79 8.97 17.08
CA THR A 239 4.58 8.28 15.80
C THR A 239 3.83 6.97 15.96
N HIS A 240 4.24 6.14 16.93
CA HIS A 240 3.67 4.81 17.14
C HIS A 240 2.54 4.83 18.17
N PHE A 241 1.66 3.84 18.11
CA PHE A 241 0.40 3.84 18.83
C PHE A 241 0.44 2.91 20.06
N ARG A 242 -0.36 3.28 21.06
CA ARG A 242 -0.92 2.37 22.07
C ARG A 242 -2.04 1.53 21.42
N PRO A 243 -2.54 0.47 22.09
CA PRO A 243 -3.65 -0.34 21.57
C PRO A 243 -4.87 0.50 21.19
N HIS A 244 -5.25 1.46 22.02
CA HIS A 244 -6.36 2.38 21.75
C HIS A 244 -6.15 3.14 20.42
N GLY A 245 -4.96 3.71 20.21
CA GLY A 245 -4.62 4.42 18.99
C GLY A 245 -4.65 3.51 17.76
N ALA A 246 -4.14 2.29 17.88
CA ALA A 246 -4.19 1.30 16.79
C ALA A 246 -5.65 0.97 16.41
N VAL A 247 -6.55 0.85 17.39
CA VAL A 247 -7.98 0.63 17.16
C VAL A 247 -8.62 1.83 16.44
N GLU A 248 -8.32 3.06 16.88
CA GLU A 248 -8.93 4.25 16.27
C GLU A 248 -8.42 4.47 14.83
N VAL A 249 -7.14 4.27 14.56
CA VAL A 249 -6.63 4.34 13.17
C VAL A 249 -7.20 3.23 12.30
N ALA A 250 -7.32 2.00 12.81
CA ALA A 250 -7.99 0.91 12.09
C ALA A 250 -9.47 1.24 11.79
N ARG A 251 -10.16 1.94 12.71
CA ARG A 251 -11.52 2.43 12.52
C ARG A 251 -11.58 3.47 11.38
N MET A 252 -10.62 4.41 11.32
CA MET A 252 -10.52 5.38 10.22
C MET A 252 -10.35 4.67 8.88
N VAL A 253 -9.46 3.68 8.81
CA VAL A 253 -9.27 2.84 7.62
C VAL A 253 -10.58 2.14 7.24
N ALA A 254 -11.25 1.49 8.19
CA ALA A 254 -12.49 0.76 7.93
C ALA A 254 -13.65 1.68 7.49
N ARG A 255 -13.76 2.89 8.06
CA ARG A 255 -14.74 3.89 7.63
C ARG A 255 -14.45 4.35 6.19
N GLY A 256 -13.20 4.66 5.87
CA GLY A 256 -12.81 5.02 4.51
C GLY A 256 -13.07 3.89 3.50
N LEU A 257 -12.84 2.64 3.86
CA LEU A 257 -13.20 1.49 3.03
C LEU A 257 -14.72 1.40 2.82
N LYS A 258 -15.54 1.65 3.86
CA LYS A 258 -17.01 1.68 3.75
C LYS A 258 -17.48 2.75 2.77
N GLU A 259 -16.92 3.95 2.83
CA GLU A 259 -17.22 5.05 1.90
C GLU A 259 -16.90 4.68 0.46
N ARG A 260 -15.84 3.92 0.23
CA ARG A 260 -15.43 3.38 -1.09
C ARG A 260 -16.19 2.10 -1.46
N ARG A 261 -17.11 1.62 -0.59
CA ARG A 261 -17.86 0.37 -0.76
C ARG A 261 -16.95 -0.85 -0.91
N LEU A 262 -15.87 -0.89 -0.13
CA LEU A 262 -14.83 -1.91 -0.14
C LEU A 262 -14.75 -2.64 1.20
N PRO A 263 -14.59 -3.96 1.18
CA PRO A 263 -14.78 -4.88 0.04
C PRO A 263 -16.21 -4.86 -0.50
N HIS A 264 -17.19 -4.74 0.37
CA HIS A 264 -18.60 -4.40 0.13
C HIS A 264 -19.22 -3.88 1.44
N PRO A 265 -20.30 -3.09 1.43
CA PRO A 265 -20.81 -2.42 2.65
C PRO A 265 -21.12 -3.35 3.83
N GLY A 266 -21.61 -4.57 3.57
CA GLY A 266 -21.91 -5.56 4.61
C GLY A 266 -20.70 -6.33 5.14
N ALA A 267 -19.50 -6.09 4.62
CA ALA A 267 -18.27 -6.71 5.09
C ALA A 267 -17.61 -5.95 6.25
N LEU A 268 -18.14 -4.79 6.60
CA LEU A 268 -17.60 -3.95 7.67
C LEU A 268 -18.60 -3.85 8.81
N ARG A 269 -18.09 -3.88 10.03
CA ARG A 269 -18.89 -3.90 11.27
C ARG A 269 -18.25 -3.05 12.36
N ARG A 270 -18.97 -2.79 13.45
CA ARG A 270 -18.48 -2.15 14.68
C ARG A 270 -17.86 -0.78 14.49
N LEU A 271 -18.18 -0.09 13.40
CA LEU A 271 -17.53 1.19 13.05
C LEU A 271 -17.85 2.30 14.07
N ASP A 272 -18.97 2.17 14.76
CA ASP A 272 -19.45 3.15 15.74
C ASP A 272 -19.52 2.57 17.18
N ASP A 273 -19.12 1.30 17.35
CA ASP A 273 -19.10 0.64 18.65
C ASP A 273 -17.84 1.01 19.46
N ALA A 274 -17.96 0.98 20.78
CA ALA A 274 -16.80 0.93 21.65
C ALA A 274 -16.04 -0.39 21.43
N VAL A 275 -14.76 -0.30 21.10
CA VAL A 275 -13.88 -1.45 20.90
C VAL A 275 -12.86 -1.46 22.02
N PRO A 276 -12.83 -2.52 22.86
CA PRO A 276 -11.86 -2.61 23.94
C PRO A 276 -10.44 -2.83 23.39
N GLU A 277 -9.44 -2.32 24.08
CA GLU A 277 -8.02 -2.44 23.69
C GLU A 277 -7.53 -3.89 23.62
N GLY A 278 -8.10 -4.78 24.44
CA GLY A 278 -7.76 -6.21 24.49
C GLY A 278 -8.03 -6.99 23.19
N VAL A 279 -8.59 -6.36 22.15
CA VAL A 279 -8.67 -6.94 20.80
C VAL A 279 -7.30 -6.98 20.11
N VAL A 280 -6.38 -6.13 20.54
CA VAL A 280 -5.00 -6.14 20.08
C VAL A 280 -4.22 -7.15 20.89
N THR A 281 -3.64 -8.12 20.21
CA THR A 281 -2.85 -9.20 20.83
C THR A 281 -1.46 -9.25 20.22
N TRP A 282 -0.47 -9.57 21.05
CA TRP A 282 0.92 -9.70 20.60
C TRP A 282 1.28 -11.18 20.59
N PRO A 283 1.61 -11.76 19.43
CA PRO A 283 2.12 -13.11 19.38
C PRO A 283 3.45 -13.20 20.15
N ALA A 284 3.68 -14.35 20.78
CA ALA A 284 5.01 -14.68 21.28
C ALA A 284 5.99 -14.62 20.12
N GLY A 285 7.15 -13.97 20.33
CA GLY A 285 8.17 -13.82 19.32
C GLY A 285 8.91 -15.12 19.02
#